data_ef5e132c02ad70b7e51fa8773d2c9f6d
#
_entry.id   ef5e132c02ad70b7e51fa8773d2c9f6d
#
_cell.length_a   1.000
_cell.length_b   1.000
_cell.length_c   1.000
_cell.angle_alpha   90.00
_cell.angle_beta   90.00
_cell.angle_gamma   90.00
#
_symmetry.space_group_name_H-M   'P 1'
#
loop_
_entity.id
_entity.type
_entity.pdbx_description
1 polymer ?
#
loop_
_entity_poly.entity_id
_entity_poly.type
_entity_poly.pdbx_seq_one_letter_code
_entity_poly.pdbx_strand_id
1 'polypeptide(L)'
;MLKFVKRAFKSVNLNQFKKGSEPDKVFEYKLNCPEEDQHILRMMIKEPHSDFMIPKELEWCRDLIIACDNVQQENNIRHGYCYITVRHGIHRSTTEDIWHTDGYSEIITHIPEQNYIVTSNNCTEYINLPIVFPADFSALKHNIVSYINEEIDLLDEKTKNRKIKTALPNIVYVFDPYVI
;
A
#
# COMPACT_ATOMS: atom_id res chain seq x y z
N MET A 1 -38.31 9.39 -7.42
CA MET A 1 -37.79 8.28 -8.26
C MET A 1 -36.26 8.31 -8.15
N LEU A 2 -35.71 7.59 -7.19
CA LEU A 2 -34.25 7.52 -6.98
C LEU A 2 -33.62 6.69 -8.12
N LYS A 3 -32.87 7.35 -9.00
CA LYS A 3 -32.02 6.64 -9.96
C LYS A 3 -30.88 5.97 -9.21
N PHE A 4 -30.99 4.67 -9.00
CA PHE A 4 -29.84 3.85 -8.63
C PHE A 4 -28.81 3.93 -9.76
N VAL A 5 -27.75 4.68 -9.56
CA VAL A 5 -26.58 4.63 -10.42
C VAL A 5 -25.96 3.25 -10.17
N LYS A 6 -26.09 2.34 -11.14
CA LYS A 6 -25.33 1.09 -11.16
C LYS A 6 -23.86 1.47 -11.20
N ARG A 7 -23.19 1.47 -10.05
CA ARG A 7 -21.72 1.55 -10.00
C ARG A 7 -21.20 0.27 -10.66
N ALA A 8 -20.56 0.42 -11.80
CA ALA A 8 -19.86 -0.68 -12.43
C ALA A 8 -18.65 -1.03 -11.51
N PHE A 9 -18.77 -2.12 -10.78
CA PHE A 9 -17.64 -2.65 -10.02
C PHE A 9 -16.65 -3.25 -11.02
N LYS A 10 -15.44 -2.70 -11.06
CA LYS A 10 -14.35 -3.31 -11.82
C LYS A 10 -13.88 -4.53 -11.00
N SER A 11 -14.03 -5.72 -11.54
CA SER A 11 -13.48 -6.93 -10.91
C SER A 11 -11.97 -6.80 -10.80
N VAL A 12 -11.42 -7.25 -9.67
CA VAL A 12 -9.97 -7.35 -9.48
C VAL A 12 -9.38 -8.14 -10.64
N ASN A 13 -8.35 -7.58 -11.23
CA ASN A 13 -7.65 -8.26 -12.30
C ASN A 13 -6.60 -9.22 -11.72
N LEU A 14 -7.04 -10.41 -11.32
CA LEU A 14 -6.16 -11.46 -10.79
C LEU A 14 -5.01 -11.82 -11.75
N ASN A 15 -5.14 -11.52 -13.05
CA ASN A 15 -4.07 -11.75 -14.01
C ASN A 15 -2.85 -10.84 -13.80
N GLN A 16 -2.97 -9.74 -13.09
CA GLN A 16 -1.81 -8.88 -12.78
C GLN A 16 -0.83 -9.59 -11.85
N PHE A 17 -1.31 -10.40 -10.91
CA PHE A 17 -0.46 -11.18 -10.03
C PHE A 17 0.42 -12.21 -10.76
N LYS A 18 0.04 -12.63 -11.97
CA LYS A 18 0.81 -13.62 -12.77
C LYS A 18 2.20 -13.13 -13.17
N LYS A 19 2.46 -11.83 -13.10
CA LYS A 19 3.75 -11.25 -13.48
C LYS A 19 4.68 -11.06 -12.29
N GLY A 20 4.15 -11.07 -11.07
CA GLY A 20 4.79 -10.51 -9.90
C GLY A 20 4.87 -8.98 -10.03
N SER A 21 4.96 -8.29 -8.92
CA SER A 21 5.14 -6.84 -8.88
C SER A 21 6.20 -6.47 -7.87
N GLU A 22 6.90 -5.38 -8.12
CA GLU A 22 7.85 -4.77 -7.20
C GLU A 22 7.46 -3.32 -7.01
N PRO A 23 7.68 -2.76 -5.81
CA PRO A 23 7.42 -1.35 -5.59
C PRO A 23 8.40 -0.48 -6.39
N ASP A 24 7.90 0.61 -6.93
CA ASP A 24 8.71 1.59 -7.65
C ASP A 24 9.39 2.54 -6.66
N LYS A 25 10.70 2.72 -6.81
CA LYS A 25 11.44 3.79 -6.12
C LYS A 25 11.09 5.14 -6.73
N VAL A 26 10.66 6.08 -5.89
CA VAL A 26 10.23 7.40 -6.37
C VAL A 26 11.29 8.46 -6.12
N PHE A 27 11.66 8.68 -4.85
CA PHE A 27 12.71 9.65 -4.47
C PHE A 27 13.29 9.32 -3.09
N GLU A 28 14.41 9.95 -2.77
CA GLU A 28 15.03 9.88 -1.45
C GLU A 28 14.39 10.93 -0.53
N TYR A 29 14.05 10.53 0.69
CA TYR A 29 13.53 11.44 1.70
C TYR A 29 13.98 11.03 3.10
N LYS A 30 14.83 11.84 3.71
CA LYS A 30 15.27 11.62 5.08
C LYS A 30 14.16 12.00 6.05
N LEU A 31 13.62 11.01 6.76
CA LEU A 31 12.63 11.23 7.79
C LEU A 31 13.24 11.94 9.00
N ASN A 32 12.69 13.08 9.37
CA ASN A 32 13.00 13.80 10.59
C ASN A 32 11.85 13.61 11.59
N CYS A 33 11.80 12.40 12.17
CA CYS A 33 10.74 12.04 13.12
C CYS A 33 10.83 12.86 14.41
N PRO A 34 9.69 13.14 15.07
CA PRO A 34 9.66 13.77 16.39
C PRO A 34 10.29 12.84 17.45
N GLU A 35 10.56 13.39 18.65
CA GLU A 35 11.03 12.58 19.78
C GLU A 35 9.92 11.74 20.40
N GLU A 36 8.67 12.19 20.27
CA GLU A 36 7.50 11.55 20.85
C GLU A 36 6.96 10.45 19.94
N ASP A 37 6.59 9.34 20.53
CA ASP A 37 5.95 8.23 19.82
C ASP A 37 4.64 8.67 19.18
N GLN A 38 4.42 8.27 17.93
CA GLN A 38 3.19 8.57 17.21
C GLN A 38 2.61 7.30 16.58
N HIS A 39 1.35 7.07 16.84
CA HIS A 39 0.61 5.97 16.25
C HIS A 39 -0.70 6.48 15.68
N ILE A 40 -0.72 6.72 14.37
CA ILE A 40 -1.87 7.22 13.63
C ILE A 40 -2.24 6.20 12.57
N LEU A 41 -3.47 5.75 12.59
CA LEU A 41 -3.97 4.76 11.65
C LEU A 41 -5.01 5.40 10.72
N ARG A 42 -4.70 5.43 9.42
CA ARG A 42 -5.61 5.82 8.34
C ARG A 42 -6.37 7.14 8.61
N MET A 43 -5.66 8.16 9.04
CA MET A 43 -6.23 9.50 9.20
C MET A 43 -6.42 10.15 7.82
N MET A 44 -7.62 10.62 7.53
CA MET A 44 -7.88 11.37 6.31
C MET A 44 -7.24 12.76 6.41
N ILE A 45 -6.42 13.12 5.42
CA ILE A 45 -5.72 14.39 5.33
C ILE A 45 -6.09 15.22 4.10
N LYS A 46 -6.87 14.68 3.17
CA LYS A 46 -7.36 15.39 1.99
C LYS A 46 -8.64 14.75 1.48
N GLU A 47 -9.62 15.58 1.16
CA GLU A 47 -10.79 15.22 0.37
C GLU A 47 -10.56 15.53 -1.11
N PRO A 48 -11.33 14.94 -2.04
CA PRO A 48 -11.27 15.30 -3.44
C PRO A 48 -11.51 16.81 -3.64
N HIS A 49 -10.64 17.43 -4.41
CA HIS A 49 -10.70 18.87 -4.75
C HIS A 49 -10.50 19.84 -3.57
N SER A 50 -9.98 19.38 -2.43
CA SER A 50 -9.63 20.23 -1.30
C SER A 50 -8.12 20.37 -1.11
N ASP A 51 -7.70 21.32 -0.28
CA ASP A 51 -6.34 21.41 0.21
C ASP A 51 -6.07 20.34 1.29
N PHE A 52 -4.79 20.10 1.58
CA PHE A 52 -4.41 19.21 2.67
C PHE A 52 -4.78 19.79 4.04
N MET A 53 -5.42 18.98 4.86
CA MET A 53 -5.70 19.23 6.26
C MET A 53 -4.71 18.47 7.12
N ILE A 54 -3.48 18.99 7.25
CA ILE A 54 -2.42 18.34 8.01
C ILE A 54 -2.46 18.86 9.45
N PRO A 55 -2.75 18.01 10.44
CA PRO A 55 -2.72 18.39 11.84
C PRO A 55 -1.32 18.82 12.29
N LYS A 56 -1.27 19.64 13.35
CA LYS A 56 -0.01 20.20 13.88
C LYS A 56 1.00 19.10 14.27
N GLU A 57 0.52 18.02 14.83
CA GLU A 57 1.32 16.86 15.22
C GLU A 57 1.96 16.12 14.04
N LEU A 58 1.48 16.35 12.81
CA LEU A 58 2.00 15.78 11.56
C LEU A 58 2.75 16.82 10.70
N GLU A 59 2.98 18.01 11.21
CA GLU A 59 3.66 19.06 10.47
C GLU A 59 5.10 18.66 10.06
N TRP A 60 5.74 17.82 10.83
CA TRP A 60 7.07 17.29 10.52
C TRP A 60 7.15 16.47 9.23
N CYS A 61 6.04 15.91 8.76
CA CYS A 61 5.97 15.14 7.50
C CYS A 61 5.23 15.88 6.38
N ARG A 62 4.89 17.17 6.55
CA ARG A 62 4.20 17.97 5.54
C ARG A 62 4.91 17.96 4.19
N ASP A 63 6.21 18.20 4.18
CA ASP A 63 6.98 18.27 2.93
C ASP A 63 6.99 16.92 2.21
N LEU A 64 7.03 15.83 2.93
CA LEU A 64 6.91 14.48 2.37
C LEU A 64 5.54 14.29 1.70
N ILE A 65 4.46 14.67 2.40
CA ILE A 65 3.09 14.56 1.86
C ILE A 65 2.95 15.36 0.57
N ILE A 66 3.45 16.60 0.54
CA ILE A 66 3.42 17.47 -0.63
C ILE A 66 4.27 16.88 -1.76
N ALA A 67 5.46 16.33 -1.47
CA ALA A 67 6.30 15.70 -2.48
C ALA A 67 5.61 14.50 -3.14
N CYS A 68 4.93 13.65 -2.35
CA CYS A 68 4.15 12.54 -2.89
C CYS A 68 2.97 13.03 -3.76
N ASP A 69 2.28 14.10 -3.34
CA ASP A 69 1.19 14.70 -4.11
C ASP A 69 1.69 15.24 -5.47
N ASN A 70 2.84 15.91 -5.48
CA ASN A 70 3.45 16.42 -6.71
C ASN A 70 3.76 15.30 -7.70
N VAL A 71 4.31 14.17 -7.24
CA VAL A 71 4.56 13.00 -8.08
C VAL A 71 3.26 12.47 -8.71
N GLN A 72 2.17 12.45 -7.95
CA GLN A 72 0.87 12.05 -8.49
C GLN A 72 0.35 13.04 -9.54
N GLN A 73 0.51 14.33 -9.30
CA GLN A 73 0.09 15.37 -10.26
C GLN A 73 0.88 15.28 -11.57
N GLU A 74 2.20 15.09 -11.49
CA GLU A 74 3.07 14.92 -12.66
C GLU A 74 2.67 13.70 -13.51
N ASN A 75 2.20 12.63 -12.85
CA ASN A 75 1.72 11.43 -13.51
C ASN A 75 0.24 11.52 -13.95
N ASN A 76 -0.39 12.70 -13.84
CA ASN A 76 -1.82 12.93 -14.16
C ASN A 76 -2.78 11.99 -13.40
N ILE A 77 -2.41 11.57 -12.20
CA ILE A 77 -3.25 10.75 -11.35
C ILE A 77 -4.25 11.66 -10.65
N ARG A 78 -5.53 11.42 -10.86
CA ARG A 78 -6.59 12.20 -10.21
C ARG A 78 -6.66 11.83 -8.73
N HIS A 79 -6.60 12.84 -7.89
CA HIS A 79 -6.71 12.67 -6.45
C HIS A 79 -8.13 12.32 -6.03
N GLY A 80 -8.22 11.24 -5.27
CA GLY A 80 -9.38 10.95 -4.46
C GLY A 80 -9.19 11.46 -3.04
N TYR A 81 -9.58 10.63 -2.07
CA TYR A 81 -9.27 10.85 -0.66
C TYR A 81 -7.82 10.45 -0.39
N CYS A 82 -7.09 11.26 0.41
CA CYS A 82 -5.76 10.91 0.88
C CYS A 82 -5.80 10.61 2.38
N TYR A 83 -5.14 9.52 2.75
CA TYR A 83 -5.00 9.08 4.13
C TYR A 83 -3.54 8.94 4.49
N ILE A 84 -3.21 9.18 5.76
CA ILE A 84 -1.89 8.92 6.30
C ILE A 84 -1.95 7.90 7.42
N THR A 85 -0.96 7.03 7.44
CA THR A 85 -0.66 6.13 8.56
C THR A 85 0.74 6.44 9.05
N VAL A 86 0.90 6.67 10.34
CA VAL A 86 2.20 6.89 10.99
C VAL A 86 2.40 5.84 12.06
N ARG A 87 3.53 5.16 12.03
CA ARG A 87 3.98 4.23 13.06
C ARG A 87 5.40 4.66 13.45
N HIS A 88 5.51 5.43 14.51
CA HIS A 88 6.78 5.96 15.00
C HIS A 88 6.94 5.66 16.50
N GLY A 89 8.14 5.20 16.90
CA GLY A 89 8.43 4.79 18.26
C GLY A 89 8.40 3.28 18.48
N ILE A 90 8.32 2.86 19.75
CA ILE A 90 8.33 1.45 20.12
C ILE A 90 6.90 0.90 20.05
N HIS A 91 6.59 0.22 18.97
CA HIS A 91 5.31 -0.48 18.82
C HIS A 91 5.54 -1.99 18.93
N ARG A 92 4.76 -2.64 19.78
CA ARG A 92 4.65 -4.09 19.74
C ARG A 92 3.70 -4.45 18.61
N SER A 93 4.18 -5.17 17.60
CA SER A 93 3.30 -5.82 16.67
C SER A 93 2.42 -6.80 17.44
N THR A 94 1.11 -6.60 17.37
CA THR A 94 0.13 -7.54 17.94
C THR A 94 -0.44 -8.46 16.89
N THR A 95 -0.04 -8.30 15.63
CA THR A 95 -0.46 -9.11 14.50
C THR A 95 0.69 -10.00 14.08
N GLU A 96 0.38 -11.23 13.72
CA GLU A 96 1.31 -12.11 13.04
C GLU A 96 1.79 -11.45 11.75
N ASP A 97 3.06 -11.64 11.41
CA ASP A 97 3.63 -11.17 10.15
C ASP A 97 3.02 -11.98 9.02
N ILE A 98 2.03 -11.40 8.35
CA ILE A 98 1.37 -12.01 7.21
C ILE A 98 1.64 -11.21 5.94
N TRP A 99 1.88 -11.90 4.86
CA TRP A 99 1.97 -11.30 3.55
C TRP A 99 0.60 -10.81 3.10
N HIS A 100 0.54 -9.58 2.64
CA HIS A 100 -0.70 -8.97 2.16
C HIS A 100 -0.40 -7.97 1.04
N THR A 101 -1.42 -7.51 0.38
CA THR A 101 -1.34 -6.42 -0.58
C THR A 101 -2.07 -5.21 -0.03
N ASP A 102 -1.43 -4.06 -0.10
CA ASP A 102 -2.04 -2.79 0.31
C ASP A 102 -2.98 -2.26 -0.79
N GLY A 103 -4.07 -1.62 -0.34
CA GLY A 103 -5.04 -1.01 -1.27
C GLY A 103 -5.94 -2.02 -1.99
N TYR A 104 -5.87 -3.28 -1.59
CA TYR A 104 -6.76 -4.32 -2.07
C TYR A 104 -8.08 -4.28 -1.30
N SER A 105 -9.15 -3.91 -1.97
CA SER A 105 -10.51 -3.94 -1.42
C SER A 105 -11.40 -4.81 -2.29
N GLU A 106 -12.22 -5.66 -1.68
CA GLU A 106 -13.28 -6.40 -2.37
C GLU A 106 -14.30 -5.45 -3.03
N ILE A 107 -14.41 -4.23 -2.51
CA ILE A 107 -15.22 -3.16 -3.06
C ILE A 107 -14.31 -2.23 -3.85
N ILE A 108 -14.15 -2.51 -5.14
CA ILE A 108 -13.26 -1.75 -5.99
C ILE A 108 -13.87 -0.38 -6.27
N THR A 109 -13.23 0.64 -5.76
CA THR A 109 -13.36 1.98 -6.26
C THR A 109 -12.64 2.07 -7.62
N HIS A 110 -13.15 2.91 -8.53
CA HIS A 110 -12.66 3.00 -9.92
C HIS A 110 -11.21 3.48 -10.09
N ILE A 111 -10.52 3.75 -8.99
CA ILE A 111 -9.14 4.27 -8.97
C ILE A 111 -8.33 3.30 -8.12
N PRO A 112 -7.27 2.68 -8.67
CA PRO A 112 -6.36 1.88 -7.87
C PRO A 112 -5.76 2.75 -6.78
N GLU A 113 -5.77 2.28 -5.54
CA GLU A 113 -5.07 2.94 -4.45
C GLU A 113 -3.57 2.88 -4.75
N GLN A 114 -2.88 3.98 -4.55
CA GLN A 114 -1.43 4.04 -4.55
C GLN A 114 -0.96 4.34 -3.15
N ASN A 115 -0.08 3.50 -2.64
CA ASN A 115 0.47 3.65 -1.31
C ASN A 115 1.92 4.13 -1.41
N TYR A 116 2.20 5.31 -0.87
CA TYR A 116 3.56 5.81 -0.70
C TYR A 116 4.08 5.35 0.66
N ILE A 117 5.16 4.61 0.66
CA ILE A 117 5.77 4.07 1.89
C ILE A 117 7.20 4.57 1.99
N VAL A 118 7.56 5.04 3.17
CA VAL A 118 8.93 5.38 3.54
C VAL A 118 9.18 4.96 4.98
N THR A 119 10.35 4.41 5.24
CA THR A 119 10.76 3.98 6.57
C THR A 119 12.15 4.52 6.88
N SER A 120 12.45 4.77 8.15
CA SER A 120 13.81 5.14 8.61
C SER A 120 14.61 3.91 9.05
N ASN A 121 13.92 2.93 9.62
CA ASN A 121 14.42 1.63 10.06
C ASN A 121 13.27 0.62 9.97
N ASN A 122 13.48 -0.64 10.29
CA ASN A 122 12.47 -1.69 10.20
C ASN A 122 11.75 -1.63 8.85
N CYS A 123 12.54 -1.71 7.79
CA CYS A 123 12.05 -1.50 6.44
C CYS A 123 11.07 -2.58 6.02
N THR A 124 10.04 -2.18 5.30
CA THR A 124 9.03 -3.07 4.73
C THR A 124 9.68 -4.12 3.84
N GLU A 125 9.34 -5.36 4.06
CA GLU A 125 9.68 -6.46 3.17
C GLU A 125 8.58 -6.64 2.12
N TYR A 126 8.97 -7.08 0.94
CA TYR A 126 8.06 -7.43 -0.15
C TYR A 126 8.59 -8.65 -0.89
N ILE A 127 7.69 -9.38 -1.53
CA ILE A 127 8.04 -10.56 -2.28
C ILE A 127 7.61 -10.43 -3.74
N ASN A 128 8.57 -10.52 -4.66
CA ASN A 128 8.27 -10.57 -6.09
C ASN A 128 7.96 -12.02 -6.49
N LEU A 129 6.72 -12.41 -6.28
CA LEU A 129 6.24 -13.74 -6.57
C LEU A 129 5.08 -13.69 -7.57
N PRO A 130 5.23 -14.29 -8.76
CA PRO A 130 4.10 -14.53 -9.64
C PRO A 130 3.11 -15.50 -9.01
N ILE A 131 1.85 -15.06 -8.82
CA ILE A 131 0.78 -15.91 -8.29
C ILE A 131 -0.23 -16.21 -9.38
N VAL A 132 -0.58 -17.48 -9.52
CA VAL A 132 -1.58 -17.95 -10.48
C VAL A 132 -2.79 -18.46 -9.73
N PHE A 133 -3.86 -17.69 -9.75
CA PHE A 133 -5.11 -18.11 -9.13
C PHE A 133 -5.81 -19.19 -9.98
N PRO A 134 -6.47 -20.17 -9.35
CA PRO A 134 -7.31 -21.15 -10.04
C PRO A 134 -8.40 -20.48 -10.89
N ALA A 135 -8.84 -21.16 -11.94
CA ALA A 135 -9.83 -20.61 -12.88
C ALA A 135 -11.19 -20.29 -12.21
N ASP A 136 -11.53 -21.03 -11.16
CA ASP A 136 -12.74 -20.88 -10.34
C ASP A 136 -12.55 -19.95 -9.13
N PHE A 137 -11.36 -19.39 -8.94
CA PHE A 137 -11.08 -18.46 -7.85
C PHE A 137 -11.88 -17.18 -8.04
N SER A 138 -12.60 -16.79 -7.01
CA SER A 138 -13.39 -15.57 -6.97
C SER A 138 -13.01 -14.75 -5.74
N ALA A 139 -12.49 -13.56 -5.96
CA ALA A 139 -12.15 -12.61 -4.91
C ALA A 139 -13.34 -12.21 -4.00
N LEU A 140 -14.58 -12.42 -4.47
CA LEU A 140 -15.80 -12.20 -3.69
C LEU A 140 -16.12 -13.37 -2.75
N LYS A 141 -15.55 -14.54 -3.00
CA LYS A 141 -15.83 -15.79 -2.26
C LYS A 141 -14.63 -16.32 -1.48
N HIS A 142 -13.43 -15.94 -1.89
CA HIS A 142 -12.18 -16.47 -1.35
C HIS A 142 -11.34 -15.32 -0.80
N ASN A 143 -10.67 -15.59 0.31
CA ASN A 143 -9.74 -14.61 0.88
C ASN A 143 -8.42 -14.65 0.10
N ILE A 144 -8.13 -13.56 -0.62
CA ILE A 144 -6.90 -13.42 -1.41
C ILE A 144 -5.65 -13.47 -0.53
N VAL A 145 -5.68 -12.83 0.63
CA VAL A 145 -4.54 -12.80 1.56
C VAL A 145 -4.22 -14.21 2.02
N SER A 146 -5.23 -15.00 2.40
CA SER A 146 -5.01 -16.40 2.79
C SER A 146 -4.39 -17.21 1.64
N TYR A 147 -4.92 -17.07 0.43
CA TYR A 147 -4.38 -17.77 -0.73
C TYR A 147 -2.92 -17.38 -1.03
N ILE A 148 -2.60 -16.08 -0.96
CA ILE A 148 -1.22 -15.59 -1.15
C ILE A 148 -0.27 -16.22 -0.12
N ASN A 149 -0.66 -16.26 1.15
CA ASN A 149 0.18 -16.86 2.20
C ASN A 149 0.34 -18.36 2.01
N GLU A 150 -0.70 -19.09 1.62
CA GLU A 150 -0.62 -20.52 1.28
C GLU A 150 0.38 -20.77 0.13
N GLU A 151 0.34 -19.97 -0.94
CA GLU A 151 1.29 -20.09 -2.05
C GLU A 151 2.73 -19.77 -1.64
N ILE A 152 2.93 -18.79 -0.74
CA ILE A 152 4.26 -18.45 -0.21
C ILE A 152 4.76 -19.59 0.70
N ASP A 153 3.89 -20.18 1.51
CA ASP A 153 4.26 -21.26 2.43
C ASP A 153 4.67 -22.54 1.70
N LEU A 154 4.18 -22.75 0.50
CA LEU A 154 4.61 -23.87 -0.36
C LEU A 154 6.03 -23.70 -0.93
N LEU A 155 6.62 -22.50 -0.87
CA LEU A 155 7.98 -22.27 -1.35
C LEU A 155 9.00 -22.85 -0.37
N ASP A 156 10.07 -23.44 -0.93
CA ASP A 156 11.24 -23.77 -0.13
C ASP A 156 11.98 -22.52 0.38
N GLU A 157 12.67 -22.64 1.51
CA GLU A 157 13.38 -21.54 2.18
C GLU A 157 14.39 -20.83 1.27
N LYS A 158 15.07 -21.55 0.39
CA LYS A 158 16.04 -20.96 -0.53
C LYS A 158 15.34 -20.07 -1.55
N THR A 159 14.18 -20.47 -2.03
CA THR A 159 13.36 -19.68 -2.95
C THR A 159 12.74 -18.48 -2.24
N LYS A 160 12.21 -18.64 -1.03
CA LYS A 160 11.71 -17.53 -0.21
C LYS A 160 12.81 -16.47 -0.04
N ASN A 161 13.96 -16.83 0.50
CA ASN A 161 15.08 -15.92 0.75
C ASN A 161 15.60 -15.20 -0.51
N ARG A 162 15.46 -15.82 -1.68
CA ARG A 162 15.84 -15.18 -2.95
C ARG A 162 14.78 -14.20 -3.46
N LYS A 163 13.53 -14.43 -3.14
CA LYS A 163 12.38 -13.65 -3.64
C LYS A 163 11.98 -12.50 -2.72
N ILE A 164 12.22 -12.67 -1.41
CA ILE A 164 11.99 -11.60 -0.43
C ILE A 164 13.03 -10.51 -0.63
N LYS A 165 12.57 -9.29 -0.66
CA LYS A 165 13.40 -8.08 -0.75
C LYS A 165 12.97 -7.11 0.33
N THR A 166 13.91 -6.27 0.75
CA THR A 166 13.66 -5.24 1.76
C THR A 166 13.75 -3.86 1.10
N ALA A 167 12.77 -3.02 1.33
CA ALA A 167 12.81 -1.63 0.92
C ALA A 167 13.97 -0.92 1.64
N LEU A 168 14.64 0.00 0.95
CA LEU A 168 15.75 0.75 1.55
C LEU A 168 15.22 1.86 2.48
N PRO A 169 15.91 2.15 3.59
CA PRO A 169 15.51 3.23 4.49
C PRO A 169 15.64 4.59 3.78
N ASN A 170 14.78 5.53 4.16
CA ASN A 170 14.75 6.88 3.62
C ASN A 170 14.55 6.98 2.09
N ILE A 171 14.01 5.94 1.49
CA ILE A 171 13.54 5.95 0.10
C ILE A 171 12.02 5.87 0.13
N VAL A 172 11.37 6.74 -0.61
CA VAL A 172 9.93 6.67 -0.85
C VAL A 172 9.67 5.70 -1.98
N TYR A 173 8.82 4.72 -1.71
CA TYR A 173 8.36 3.74 -2.68
C TYR A 173 6.87 3.92 -2.95
N VAL A 174 6.45 3.61 -4.17
CA VAL A 174 5.04 3.40 -4.51
C VAL A 174 4.76 1.91 -4.58
N PHE A 175 3.79 1.49 -3.77
CA PHE A 175 3.23 0.14 -3.79
C PHE A 175 1.90 0.18 -4.53
N ASP A 176 1.80 -0.56 -5.60
CA ASP A 176 0.51 -0.82 -6.25
C ASP A 176 -0.24 -1.96 -5.54
N PRO A 177 -1.54 -2.17 -5.81
CA PRO A 177 -2.34 -3.20 -5.15
C PRO A 177 -1.90 -4.65 -5.45
N TYR A 178 -0.88 -4.87 -6.25
CA TYR A 178 -0.39 -6.19 -6.66
C TYR A 178 1.00 -6.52 -6.09
N VAL A 179 1.62 -5.59 -5.36
CA VAL A 179 2.84 -5.84 -4.58
C VAL A 179 2.45 -6.61 -3.31
N ILE A 180 3.15 -7.70 -3.04
CA ILE A 180 2.92 -8.58 -1.88
C ILE A 180 3.98 -8.29 -0.82
#